data_a3aa162b4866897afccbd1fc953d5181
#
_entry.id   a3aa162b4866897afccbd1fc953d5181
#
_cell.length_a   1.000
_cell.length_b   1.000
_cell.length_c   1.000
_cell.angle_alpha   90.00
_cell.angle_beta   90.00
_cell.angle_gamma   90.00
#
_symmetry.space_group_name_H-M   'P 1'
#
loop_
_entity.id
_entity.type
_entity.pdbx_description
1 polymer ?
#
loop_
_entity_poly.entity_id
_entity_poly.type
_entity_poly.pdbx_seq_one_letter_code
_entity_poly.pdbx_strand_id
1 'polypeptide(L)'
;MPMDDTQTLFSPAPDPGPSAALPQGGLEVISIAKSYDKRAVLSDISLSVGKGEVLGLLGPNGAGKTTCFYSIMGLVRPDSGRILMDGIDVTRLPMYRRAILGLGYLPQETSIFRGLTVEQNISAVLELNEPDPDARAADLERLLDEFGLARLRSSAAMALSGGERRRCEIARALAAKPSIMLLDEPFAGIDPLSINDIRTLVKDLSQRGIGVLITDHNVRETLDIVDKTCVIYGGQVLFAGTPEGMVEDENVRMLYLGNDFSL
;
A
#
# COMPACT_ATOMS: atom_id res chain seq x y z
N MET A 1 40.25 17.95 -9.74
CA MET A 1 38.86 18.08 -9.21
C MET A 1 37.95 17.84 -10.37
N PRO A 2 37.27 16.69 -10.48
CA PRO A 2 36.20 16.52 -11.45
C PRO A 2 34.89 17.13 -10.85
N MET A 3 34.24 17.96 -11.65
CA MET A 3 32.96 18.56 -11.35
C MET A 3 31.90 17.45 -11.29
N ASP A 4 31.06 17.55 -10.29
CA ASP A 4 29.93 16.65 -10.03
C ASP A 4 28.81 16.90 -11.06
N ASP A 5 28.79 16.08 -12.12
CA ASP A 5 27.82 16.17 -13.23
C ASP A 5 26.40 15.71 -12.87
N THR A 6 26.14 15.43 -11.59
CA THR A 6 24.84 14.92 -11.12
C THR A 6 23.74 15.98 -11.01
N GLN A 7 24.06 17.26 -11.09
CA GLN A 7 23.06 18.34 -10.93
C GLN A 7 22.28 18.68 -12.21
N THR A 8 22.67 18.17 -13.37
CA THR A 8 22.04 18.52 -14.66
C THR A 8 21.03 17.49 -15.18
N LEU A 9 20.85 16.35 -14.48
CA LEU A 9 19.96 15.26 -14.93
C LEU A 9 18.52 15.37 -14.42
N PHE A 10 18.22 16.30 -13.54
CA PHE A 10 16.85 16.57 -13.11
C PHE A 10 16.27 17.73 -13.93
N SER A 11 15.65 17.40 -15.07
CA SER A 11 14.58 18.27 -15.55
C SER A 11 13.53 18.31 -14.42
N PRO A 12 13.03 19.51 -14.02
CA PRO A 12 11.94 19.57 -13.07
C PRO A 12 10.81 18.67 -13.64
N ALA A 13 10.34 17.72 -12.81
CA ALA A 13 9.15 16.96 -13.14
C ALA A 13 8.08 17.95 -13.64
N PRO A 14 7.31 17.63 -14.67
CA PRO A 14 6.25 18.51 -15.13
C PRO A 14 5.43 18.86 -13.89
N ASP A 15 5.24 20.17 -13.68
CA ASP A 15 4.45 20.71 -12.58
C ASP A 15 3.18 19.84 -12.47
N PRO A 16 2.96 19.10 -11.38
CA PRO A 16 1.69 18.44 -11.20
C PRO A 16 0.69 19.58 -11.13
N GLY A 17 0.08 19.88 -12.24
CA GLY A 17 -0.91 20.95 -12.36
C GLY A 17 -1.83 20.88 -11.15
N PRO A 18 -2.51 21.98 -10.76
CA PRO A 18 -3.19 22.12 -9.48
C PRO A 18 -3.91 20.82 -9.18
N SER A 19 -3.52 20.15 -8.09
CA SER A 19 -4.05 18.86 -7.64
C SER A 19 -5.55 18.88 -7.92
N ALA A 20 -5.97 18.20 -8.98
CA ALA A 20 -7.39 18.02 -9.22
C ALA A 20 -7.89 17.37 -7.94
N ALA A 21 -8.69 18.12 -7.17
CA ALA A 21 -9.22 17.65 -5.89
C ALA A 21 -9.72 16.23 -6.12
N LEU A 22 -9.15 15.26 -5.34
CA LEU A 22 -9.52 13.85 -5.49
C LEU A 22 -11.04 13.76 -5.51
N PRO A 23 -11.66 13.15 -6.51
CA PRO A 23 -13.10 13.00 -6.50
C PRO A 23 -13.50 12.22 -5.26
N GLN A 24 -13.99 12.93 -4.25
CA GLN A 24 -14.64 12.40 -3.04
C GLN A 24 -13.81 11.44 -2.18
N GLY A 25 -12.67 11.90 -1.65
CA GLY A 25 -11.93 11.18 -0.61
C GLY A 25 -10.79 10.30 -1.14
N GLY A 26 -10.00 9.78 -0.23
CA GLY A 26 -8.82 8.97 -0.52
C GLY A 26 -7.63 9.35 0.36
N LEU A 27 -6.45 8.91 -0.05
CA LEU A 27 -5.17 9.23 0.58
C LEU A 27 -4.45 10.30 -0.25
N GLU A 28 -4.01 11.37 0.40
CA GLU A 28 -3.15 12.39 -0.20
C GLU A 28 -1.89 12.56 0.64
N VAL A 29 -0.76 12.52 -0.03
CA VAL A 29 0.56 12.84 0.54
C VAL A 29 1.05 14.09 -0.16
N ILE A 30 1.35 15.14 0.61
CA ILE A 30 1.66 16.47 0.08
C ILE A 30 3.03 16.89 0.60
N SER A 31 4.01 16.93 -0.31
CA SER A 31 5.35 17.47 -0.10
C SER A 31 6.03 16.97 1.18
N ILE A 32 5.92 15.65 1.47
CA ILE A 32 6.57 15.10 2.66
C ILE A 32 8.08 15.00 2.46
N ALA A 33 8.81 15.36 3.53
CA ALA A 33 10.25 15.17 3.60
C ALA A 33 10.64 14.45 4.90
N LYS A 34 11.74 13.68 4.84
CA LYS A 34 12.29 12.96 5.99
C LYS A 34 13.79 12.85 5.90
N SER A 35 14.46 13.17 6.99
CA SER A 35 15.90 13.01 7.15
C SER A 35 16.24 12.17 8.38
N TYR A 36 17.30 11.38 8.30
CA TYR A 36 17.92 10.68 9.42
C TYR A 36 19.39 11.08 9.50
N ASP A 37 19.86 11.52 10.66
CA ASP A 37 21.25 11.92 10.89
C ASP A 37 21.79 12.88 9.82
N LYS A 38 21.00 13.90 9.45
CA LYS A 38 21.27 14.90 8.40
C LYS A 38 21.29 14.35 6.96
N ARG A 39 21.01 13.05 6.75
CA ARG A 39 20.85 12.47 5.42
C ARG A 39 19.38 12.54 5.03
N ALA A 40 19.08 13.28 3.97
CA ALA A 40 17.74 13.29 3.38
C ALA A 40 17.44 11.91 2.78
N VAL A 41 16.27 11.35 3.14
CA VAL A 41 15.75 10.08 2.62
C VAL A 41 14.51 10.31 1.77
N LEU A 42 13.70 11.31 2.15
CA LEU A 42 12.60 11.80 1.33
C LEU A 42 12.75 13.31 1.18
N SER A 43 12.52 13.80 -0.02
CA SER A 43 12.59 15.21 -0.37
C SER A 43 11.43 15.55 -1.30
N ASP A 44 10.40 16.22 -0.73
CA ASP A 44 9.24 16.70 -1.49
C ASP A 44 8.44 15.59 -2.20
N ILE A 45 8.11 14.51 -1.49
CA ILE A 45 7.28 13.43 -2.04
C ILE A 45 5.80 13.83 -1.98
N SER A 46 5.15 13.81 -3.14
CA SER A 46 3.71 13.98 -3.28
C SER A 46 3.13 12.82 -4.09
N LEU A 47 2.04 12.23 -3.60
CA LEU A 47 1.27 11.19 -4.28
C LEU A 47 -0.18 11.17 -3.78
N SER A 48 -1.07 10.56 -4.54
CA SER A 48 -2.46 10.39 -4.14
C SER A 48 -3.03 9.06 -4.58
N VAL A 49 -3.96 8.53 -3.79
CA VAL A 49 -4.73 7.31 -4.08
C VAL A 49 -6.21 7.61 -3.86
N GLY A 50 -6.99 7.57 -4.92
CA GLY A 50 -8.44 7.71 -4.86
C GLY A 50 -9.13 6.44 -4.33
N LYS A 51 -10.42 6.56 -3.98
CA LYS A 51 -11.23 5.38 -3.64
C LYS A 51 -11.41 4.50 -4.87
N GLY A 52 -11.15 3.20 -4.71
CA GLY A 52 -11.20 2.24 -5.81
C GLY A 52 -10.03 2.34 -6.80
N GLU A 53 -9.05 3.17 -6.53
CA GLU A 53 -7.83 3.30 -7.33
C GLU A 53 -6.69 2.46 -6.76
N VAL A 54 -5.87 1.89 -7.61
CA VAL A 54 -4.68 1.13 -7.24
C VAL A 54 -3.43 1.90 -7.69
N LEU A 55 -2.60 2.32 -6.72
CA LEU A 55 -1.34 3.01 -6.97
C LEU A 55 -0.15 2.10 -6.62
N GLY A 56 0.78 1.93 -7.56
CA GLY A 56 2.08 1.30 -7.34
C GLY A 56 3.14 2.31 -6.92
N LEU A 57 3.74 2.11 -5.74
CA LEU A 57 4.88 2.89 -5.27
C LEU A 57 6.17 2.11 -5.54
N LEU A 58 6.86 2.48 -6.59
CA LEU A 58 7.99 1.74 -7.15
C LEU A 58 9.31 2.49 -7.00
N GLY A 59 10.43 1.83 -7.33
CA GLY A 59 11.75 2.42 -7.30
C GLY A 59 12.81 1.45 -6.77
N PRO A 60 14.11 1.75 -6.95
CA PRO A 60 15.19 0.87 -6.50
C PRO A 60 15.29 0.75 -4.98
N ASN A 61 16.11 -0.20 -4.51
CA ASN A 61 16.40 -0.33 -3.09
C ASN A 61 17.09 0.93 -2.56
N GLY A 62 16.65 1.39 -1.38
CA GLY A 62 17.15 2.63 -0.77
C GLY A 62 16.58 3.92 -1.35
N ALA A 63 15.64 3.87 -2.30
CA ALA A 63 15.01 5.05 -2.89
C ALA A 63 14.14 5.86 -1.91
N GLY A 64 13.71 5.28 -0.78
CA GLY A 64 12.84 5.93 0.20
C GLY A 64 11.42 5.35 0.27
N LYS A 65 11.08 4.34 -0.54
CA LYS A 65 9.74 3.71 -0.56
C LYS A 65 9.23 3.34 0.83
N THR A 66 10.01 2.55 1.57
CA THR A 66 9.65 2.09 2.92
C THR A 66 9.45 3.27 3.89
N THR A 67 10.29 4.31 3.80
CA THR A 67 10.12 5.51 4.64
C THR A 67 8.85 6.28 4.29
N CYS A 68 8.53 6.42 3.00
CA CYS A 68 7.28 7.01 2.54
C CYS A 68 6.07 6.20 3.05
N PHE A 69 6.10 4.91 2.83
CA PHE A 69 5.06 3.96 3.25
C PHE A 69 4.84 4.00 4.78
N TYR A 70 5.92 3.95 5.57
CA TYR A 70 5.84 4.06 7.03
C TYR A 70 5.40 5.44 7.50
N SER A 71 5.68 6.50 6.73
CA SER A 71 5.12 7.82 7.01
C SER A 71 3.61 7.85 6.83
N ILE A 72 3.09 7.21 5.77
CA ILE A 72 1.65 7.03 5.53
C ILE A 72 1.00 6.19 6.63
N MET A 73 1.66 5.14 7.09
CA MET A 73 1.17 4.31 8.20
C MET A 73 1.15 5.03 9.56
N GLY A 74 1.99 6.05 9.75
CA GLY A 74 2.18 6.72 11.04
C GLY A 74 3.19 6.05 11.96
N LEU A 75 4.04 5.17 11.42
CA LEU A 75 5.20 4.59 12.12
C LEU A 75 6.42 5.54 12.09
N VAL A 76 6.55 6.30 11.00
CA VAL A 76 7.57 7.33 10.84
C VAL A 76 6.86 8.67 10.73
N ARG A 77 7.30 9.66 11.51
CA ARG A 77 6.80 11.03 11.37
C ARG A 77 7.63 11.77 10.34
N PRO A 78 7.02 12.32 9.26
CA PRO A 78 7.73 13.19 8.34
C PRO A 78 8.19 14.48 9.05
N ASP A 79 9.28 15.07 8.58
CA ASP A 79 9.83 16.30 9.12
C ASP A 79 9.06 17.51 8.61
N SER A 80 8.52 17.42 7.38
CA SER A 80 7.66 18.43 6.75
C SER A 80 6.60 17.79 5.85
N GLY A 81 5.68 18.59 5.32
CA GLY A 81 4.59 18.15 4.47
C GLY A 81 3.36 17.70 5.26
N ARG A 82 2.38 17.14 4.54
CA ARG A 82 1.10 16.68 5.13
C ARG A 82 0.65 15.35 4.53
N ILE A 83 -0.11 14.60 5.31
CA ILE A 83 -0.79 13.37 4.90
C ILE A 83 -2.26 13.52 5.27
N LEU A 84 -3.13 13.42 4.27
CA LEU A 84 -4.57 13.54 4.44
C LEU A 84 -5.24 12.22 4.11
N MET A 85 -6.25 11.83 4.89
CA MET A 85 -7.17 10.72 4.61
C MET A 85 -8.58 11.25 4.59
N ASP A 86 -9.27 11.09 3.47
CA ASP A 86 -10.62 11.65 3.26
C ASP A 86 -10.70 13.14 3.66
N GLY A 87 -9.64 13.93 3.37
CA GLY A 87 -9.51 15.33 3.72
C GLY A 87 -9.11 15.63 5.17
N ILE A 88 -8.99 14.62 6.02
CA ILE A 88 -8.57 14.75 7.42
C ILE A 88 -7.04 14.70 7.51
N ASP A 89 -6.41 15.68 8.13
CA ASP A 89 -4.96 15.69 8.36
C ASP A 89 -4.58 14.65 9.43
N VAL A 90 -3.93 13.58 8.97
CA VAL A 90 -3.45 12.48 9.80
C VAL A 90 -1.95 12.52 10.06
N THR A 91 -1.24 13.56 9.60
CA THR A 91 0.23 13.65 9.63
C THR A 91 0.84 13.35 11.00
N ARG A 92 0.17 13.81 12.06
CA ARG A 92 0.64 13.65 13.45
C ARG A 92 -0.05 12.52 14.20
N LEU A 93 -1.01 11.84 13.57
CA LEU A 93 -1.75 10.76 14.22
C LEU A 93 -0.92 9.48 14.21
N PRO A 94 -0.88 8.75 15.32
CA PRO A 94 -0.24 7.43 15.38
C PRO A 94 -1.05 6.40 14.59
N MET A 95 -0.40 5.28 14.22
CA MET A 95 -0.96 4.22 13.39
C MET A 95 -2.37 3.78 13.80
N TYR A 96 -2.60 3.53 15.10
CA TYR A 96 -3.92 3.07 15.58
C TYR A 96 -5.05 4.07 15.32
N ARG A 97 -4.76 5.37 15.37
CA ARG A 97 -5.75 6.42 15.04
C ARG A 97 -6.07 6.45 13.56
N ARG A 98 -5.06 6.24 12.71
CA ARG A 98 -5.26 6.13 11.26
C ARG A 98 -6.05 4.88 10.90
N ALA A 99 -5.83 3.76 11.61
CA ALA A 99 -6.61 2.55 11.44
C ALA A 99 -8.10 2.78 11.74
N ILE A 100 -8.43 3.50 12.82
CA ILE A 100 -9.82 3.89 13.14
C ILE A 100 -10.44 4.78 12.05
N LEU A 101 -9.62 5.59 11.37
CA LEU A 101 -10.05 6.43 10.25
C LEU A 101 -10.12 5.66 8.91
N GLY A 102 -9.87 4.37 8.91
CA GLY A 102 -10.02 3.51 7.73
C GLY A 102 -8.72 3.18 7.00
N LEU A 103 -7.54 3.32 7.61
CA LEU A 103 -6.28 2.84 7.04
C LEU A 103 -6.06 1.36 7.39
N GLY A 104 -6.18 0.48 6.39
CA GLY A 104 -5.80 -0.93 6.50
C GLY A 104 -4.33 -1.15 6.13
N TYR A 105 -3.74 -2.19 6.69
CA TYR A 105 -2.36 -2.59 6.37
C TYR A 105 -2.21 -4.10 6.30
N LEU A 106 -1.61 -4.57 5.24
CA LEU A 106 -1.25 -5.96 5.03
C LEU A 106 0.27 -6.06 4.85
N PRO A 107 1.02 -6.46 5.89
CA PRO A 107 2.47 -6.53 5.84
C PRO A 107 2.97 -7.67 4.94
N GLN A 108 4.24 -7.57 4.54
CA GLN A 108 4.99 -8.64 3.87
C GLN A 108 5.08 -9.89 4.76
N GLU A 109 5.45 -9.71 6.03
CA GLU A 109 5.55 -10.80 6.97
C GLU A 109 4.19 -11.25 7.50
N THR A 110 4.12 -12.52 7.89
CA THR A 110 2.92 -13.11 8.50
C THR A 110 2.49 -12.33 9.75
N SER A 111 1.28 -11.79 9.71
CA SER A 111 0.71 -10.95 10.77
C SER A 111 -0.38 -11.64 11.60
N ILE A 112 -0.70 -12.90 11.31
CA ILE A 112 -1.79 -13.63 11.98
C ILE A 112 -1.56 -13.74 13.49
N PHE A 113 -2.62 -13.64 14.26
CA PHE A 113 -2.58 -13.89 15.71
C PHE A 113 -2.43 -15.39 15.97
N ARG A 114 -1.19 -15.82 16.19
CA ARG A 114 -0.79 -17.24 16.21
C ARG A 114 -1.52 -18.09 17.24
N GLY A 115 -1.88 -17.50 18.39
CA GLY A 115 -2.57 -18.18 19.50
C GLY A 115 -4.11 -18.27 19.34
N LEU A 116 -4.66 -17.71 18.26
CA LEU A 116 -6.08 -17.66 18.02
C LEU A 116 -6.49 -18.61 16.89
N THR A 117 -7.79 -18.97 16.86
CA THR A 117 -8.39 -19.65 15.70
C THR A 117 -8.64 -18.66 14.54
N VAL A 118 -9.02 -19.17 13.37
CA VAL A 118 -9.43 -18.34 12.23
C VAL A 118 -10.56 -17.40 12.62
N GLU A 119 -11.63 -17.92 13.21
CA GLU A 119 -12.77 -17.13 13.68
C GLU A 119 -12.34 -16.04 14.67
N GLN A 120 -11.52 -16.39 15.65
CA GLN A 120 -11.05 -15.46 16.66
C GLN A 120 -10.15 -14.36 16.07
N ASN A 121 -9.36 -14.67 15.02
CA ASN A 121 -8.54 -13.68 14.32
C ASN A 121 -9.40 -12.58 13.68
N ILE A 122 -10.51 -12.96 13.08
CA ILE A 122 -11.45 -12.03 12.42
C ILE A 122 -12.29 -11.30 13.46
N SER A 123 -12.88 -12.05 14.43
CA SER A 123 -13.76 -11.50 15.47
C SER A 123 -13.04 -10.45 16.32
N ALA A 124 -11.76 -10.64 16.65
CA ALA A 124 -11.00 -9.68 17.43
C ALA A 124 -10.96 -8.27 16.80
N VAL A 125 -11.00 -8.17 15.47
CA VAL A 125 -11.06 -6.89 14.76
C VAL A 125 -12.47 -6.37 14.63
N LEU A 126 -13.46 -7.27 14.38
CA LEU A 126 -14.86 -6.89 14.34
C LEU A 126 -15.33 -6.29 15.67
N GLU A 127 -14.92 -6.85 16.80
CA GLU A 127 -15.24 -6.35 18.14
C GLU A 127 -14.79 -4.91 18.38
N LEU A 128 -13.71 -4.49 17.74
CA LEU A 128 -13.20 -3.12 17.84
C LEU A 128 -13.95 -2.11 16.95
N ASN A 129 -14.59 -2.58 15.87
CA ASN A 129 -15.12 -1.71 14.82
C ASN A 129 -16.64 -1.75 14.70
N GLU A 130 -17.30 -2.81 15.20
CA GLU A 130 -18.75 -2.98 15.12
C GLU A 130 -19.34 -3.24 16.52
N PRO A 131 -20.07 -2.29 17.09
CA PRO A 131 -20.64 -2.41 18.43
C PRO A 131 -21.82 -3.38 18.51
N ASP A 132 -22.58 -3.56 17.41
CA ASP A 132 -23.74 -4.43 17.36
C ASP A 132 -23.34 -5.91 17.25
N PRO A 133 -23.70 -6.76 18.22
CA PRO A 133 -23.38 -8.19 18.20
C PRO A 133 -23.93 -8.95 16.99
N ASP A 134 -25.16 -8.62 16.55
CA ASP A 134 -25.79 -9.30 15.43
C ASP A 134 -25.13 -8.91 14.10
N ALA A 135 -24.77 -7.64 13.93
CA ALA A 135 -23.99 -7.16 12.78
C ALA A 135 -22.59 -7.80 12.76
N ARG A 136 -21.91 -7.93 13.92
CA ARG A 136 -20.62 -8.63 14.03
C ARG A 136 -20.73 -10.08 13.58
N ALA A 137 -21.75 -10.80 14.04
CA ALA A 137 -21.97 -12.19 13.66
C ALA A 137 -22.21 -12.33 12.14
N ALA A 138 -23.02 -11.46 11.57
CA ALA A 138 -23.28 -11.44 10.13
C ALA A 138 -22.02 -11.12 9.31
N ASP A 139 -21.23 -10.12 9.74
CA ASP A 139 -19.96 -9.77 9.08
C ASP A 139 -18.93 -10.90 9.19
N LEU A 140 -18.87 -11.60 10.32
CA LEU A 140 -18.00 -12.76 10.51
C LEU A 140 -18.33 -13.89 9.54
N GLU A 141 -19.61 -14.29 9.47
CA GLU A 141 -20.05 -15.36 8.54
C GLU A 141 -19.76 -14.95 7.09
N ARG A 142 -20.07 -13.71 6.71
CA ARG A 142 -19.78 -13.19 5.37
C ARG A 142 -18.29 -13.27 5.04
N LEU A 143 -17.39 -12.86 5.93
CA LEU A 143 -15.95 -12.91 5.70
C LEU A 143 -15.42 -14.35 5.65
N LEU A 144 -15.93 -15.24 6.51
CA LEU A 144 -15.56 -16.65 6.48
C LEU A 144 -15.94 -17.33 5.16
N ASP A 145 -17.14 -17.06 4.67
CA ASP A 145 -17.64 -17.64 3.42
C ASP A 145 -16.89 -17.06 2.21
N GLU A 146 -16.75 -15.74 2.16
CA GLU A 146 -16.09 -15.03 1.07
C GLU A 146 -14.64 -15.47 0.86
N PHE A 147 -13.89 -15.70 1.94
CA PHE A 147 -12.49 -16.13 1.87
C PHE A 147 -12.33 -17.66 1.91
N GLY A 148 -13.43 -18.44 1.83
CA GLY A 148 -13.40 -19.90 1.86
C GLY A 148 -12.82 -20.47 3.15
N LEU A 149 -13.06 -19.77 4.28
CA LEU A 149 -12.51 -20.10 5.59
C LEU A 149 -13.53 -20.79 6.52
N ALA A 150 -14.82 -20.91 6.12
CA ALA A 150 -15.88 -21.44 6.94
C ALA A 150 -15.56 -22.83 7.54
N ARG A 151 -14.95 -23.72 6.74
CA ARG A 151 -14.55 -25.06 7.19
C ARG A 151 -13.36 -25.04 8.17
N LEU A 152 -12.61 -23.96 8.20
CA LEU A 152 -11.39 -23.77 9.00
C LEU A 152 -11.64 -22.88 10.22
N ARG A 153 -12.88 -22.46 10.46
CA ARG A 153 -13.22 -21.46 11.49
C ARG A 153 -12.65 -21.76 12.88
N SER A 154 -12.68 -23.03 13.30
CA SER A 154 -12.14 -23.49 14.59
C SER A 154 -10.68 -23.95 14.52
N SER A 155 -10.06 -23.91 13.35
CA SER A 155 -8.66 -24.31 13.19
C SER A 155 -7.73 -23.29 13.83
N ALA A 156 -6.68 -23.77 14.53
CA ALA A 156 -5.67 -22.90 15.05
C ALA A 156 -4.91 -22.21 13.89
N ALA A 157 -4.65 -20.93 14.02
CA ALA A 157 -3.97 -20.14 12.97
C ALA A 157 -2.60 -20.74 12.56
N MET A 158 -1.92 -21.40 13.47
CA MET A 158 -0.64 -22.06 13.21
C MET A 158 -0.74 -23.32 12.33
N ALA A 159 -1.93 -23.93 12.25
CA ALA A 159 -2.17 -25.15 11.46
C ALA A 159 -2.51 -24.84 9.99
N LEU A 160 -2.72 -23.56 9.64
CA LEU A 160 -3.08 -23.14 8.30
C LEU A 160 -1.90 -23.27 7.32
N SER A 161 -2.17 -23.70 6.10
CA SER A 161 -1.27 -23.54 4.96
C SER A 161 -0.97 -22.07 4.69
N GLY A 162 0.07 -21.77 3.89
CA GLY A 162 0.44 -20.39 3.53
C GLY A 162 -0.74 -19.61 2.91
N GLY A 163 -1.42 -20.20 1.93
CA GLY A 163 -2.56 -19.57 1.26
C GLY A 163 -3.77 -19.38 2.18
N GLU A 164 -4.13 -20.38 3.02
CA GLU A 164 -5.21 -20.24 4.00
C GLU A 164 -4.92 -19.14 5.02
N ARG A 165 -3.67 -19.08 5.48
CA ARG A 165 -3.20 -18.04 6.40
C ARG A 165 -3.32 -16.65 5.77
N ARG A 166 -2.88 -16.49 4.52
CA ARG A 166 -2.98 -15.22 3.80
C ARG A 166 -4.43 -14.77 3.64
N ARG A 167 -5.35 -15.69 3.27
CA ARG A 167 -6.78 -15.39 3.21
C ARG A 167 -7.35 -14.95 4.56
N CYS A 168 -6.91 -15.58 5.65
CA CYS A 168 -7.34 -15.18 7.01
C CYS A 168 -6.81 -13.78 7.38
N GLU A 169 -5.57 -13.45 7.04
CA GLU A 169 -5.00 -12.12 7.26
C GLU A 169 -5.76 -11.03 6.49
N ILE A 170 -6.15 -11.33 5.24
CA ILE A 170 -6.94 -10.43 4.41
C ILE A 170 -8.35 -10.24 4.98
N ALA A 171 -9.04 -11.33 5.31
CA ALA A 171 -10.37 -11.28 5.94
C ALA A 171 -10.34 -10.44 7.23
N ARG A 172 -9.30 -10.63 8.05
CA ARG A 172 -9.08 -9.84 9.27
C ARG A 172 -8.84 -8.36 8.95
N ALA A 173 -8.05 -8.03 7.92
CA ALA A 173 -7.82 -6.64 7.54
C ALA A 173 -9.10 -5.96 7.06
N LEU A 174 -9.95 -6.68 6.30
CA LEU A 174 -11.24 -6.20 5.83
C LEU A 174 -12.30 -6.08 6.94
N ALA A 175 -12.17 -6.84 8.02
CA ALA A 175 -13.01 -6.70 9.20
C ALA A 175 -12.96 -5.28 9.82
N ALA A 176 -11.87 -4.54 9.59
CA ALA A 176 -11.74 -3.14 9.98
C ALA A 176 -12.50 -2.16 9.07
N LYS A 177 -13.13 -2.63 7.98
CA LYS A 177 -13.85 -1.81 6.98
C LYS A 177 -12.99 -0.65 6.45
N PRO A 178 -11.77 -0.92 5.93
CA PRO A 178 -10.86 0.15 5.51
C PRO A 178 -11.38 0.89 4.27
N SER A 179 -11.07 2.19 4.18
CA SER A 179 -11.25 2.98 2.95
C SER A 179 -9.97 3.01 2.08
N ILE A 180 -8.82 2.81 2.70
CA ILE A 180 -7.50 2.70 2.05
C ILE A 180 -6.79 1.47 2.58
N MET A 181 -6.21 0.67 1.70
CA MET A 181 -5.40 -0.51 2.03
C MET A 181 -3.96 -0.32 1.58
N LEU A 182 -3.02 -0.52 2.49
CA LEU A 182 -1.59 -0.54 2.21
C LEU A 182 -1.12 -1.99 2.10
N LEU A 183 -0.51 -2.35 0.97
CA LEU A 183 0.06 -3.68 0.71
C LEU A 183 1.58 -3.56 0.60
N ASP A 184 2.30 -4.16 1.53
CA ASP A 184 3.75 -4.10 1.60
C ASP A 184 4.35 -5.37 1.00
N GLU A 185 4.98 -5.22 -0.17
CA GLU A 185 5.59 -6.31 -0.95
C GLU A 185 4.72 -7.57 -1.07
N PRO A 186 3.46 -7.44 -1.55
CA PRO A 186 2.52 -8.57 -1.57
C PRO A 186 2.95 -9.74 -2.45
N PHE A 187 3.86 -9.52 -3.42
CA PHE A 187 4.41 -10.57 -4.30
C PHE A 187 5.71 -11.18 -3.78
N ALA A 188 6.27 -10.70 -2.66
CA ALA A 188 7.54 -11.19 -2.17
C ALA A 188 7.43 -12.62 -1.62
N GLY A 189 8.29 -13.52 -2.11
CA GLY A 189 8.41 -14.88 -1.59
C GLY A 189 7.20 -15.79 -1.80
N ILE A 190 6.25 -15.41 -2.67
CA ILE A 190 5.11 -16.25 -3.03
C ILE A 190 5.41 -17.07 -4.28
N ASP A 191 4.76 -18.25 -4.37
CA ASP A 191 4.84 -19.10 -5.55
C ASP A 191 4.00 -18.54 -6.70
N PRO A 192 4.31 -18.89 -7.98
CA PRO A 192 3.60 -18.37 -9.14
C PRO A 192 2.09 -18.63 -9.17
N LEU A 193 1.61 -19.67 -8.49
CA LEU A 193 0.17 -19.96 -8.43
C LEU A 193 -0.55 -18.99 -7.51
N SER A 194 0.11 -18.56 -6.44
CA SER A 194 -0.42 -17.60 -5.47
C SER A 194 -0.40 -16.14 -5.96
N ILE A 195 0.30 -15.82 -7.06
CA ILE A 195 0.26 -14.49 -7.69
C ILE A 195 -1.18 -14.12 -8.09
N ASN A 196 -1.91 -15.07 -8.67
CA ASN A 196 -3.29 -14.85 -9.08
C ASN A 196 -4.22 -14.53 -7.89
N ASP A 197 -3.95 -15.08 -6.72
CA ASP A 197 -4.72 -14.78 -5.51
C ASP A 197 -4.53 -13.31 -5.10
N ILE A 198 -3.30 -12.77 -5.21
CA ILE A 198 -3.03 -11.36 -4.94
C ILE A 198 -3.68 -10.45 -5.99
N ARG A 199 -3.60 -10.81 -7.28
CA ARG A 199 -4.28 -10.07 -8.37
C ARG A 199 -5.79 -9.99 -8.12
N THR A 200 -6.40 -11.11 -7.77
CA THR A 200 -7.83 -11.18 -7.45
C THR A 200 -8.15 -10.32 -6.23
N LEU A 201 -7.35 -10.41 -5.16
CA LEU A 201 -7.51 -9.59 -3.97
C LEU A 201 -7.49 -8.09 -4.31
N VAL A 202 -6.48 -7.61 -5.02
CA VAL A 202 -6.34 -6.18 -5.35
C VAL A 202 -7.53 -5.71 -6.17
N LYS A 203 -7.97 -6.50 -7.15
CA LYS A 203 -9.16 -6.21 -7.96
C LYS A 203 -10.43 -6.15 -7.10
N ASP A 204 -10.61 -7.08 -6.18
CA ASP A 204 -11.77 -7.09 -5.28
C ASP A 204 -11.78 -5.88 -4.34
N LEU A 205 -10.61 -5.47 -3.83
CA LEU A 205 -10.49 -4.26 -3.01
C LEU A 205 -10.89 -3.01 -3.81
N SER A 206 -10.35 -2.86 -5.02
CA SER A 206 -10.67 -1.74 -5.92
C SER A 206 -12.17 -1.71 -6.25
N GLN A 207 -12.78 -2.83 -6.61
CA GLN A 207 -14.22 -2.94 -6.92
C GLN A 207 -15.13 -2.59 -5.73
N ARG A 208 -14.66 -2.75 -4.51
CA ARG A 208 -15.35 -2.31 -3.26
C ARG A 208 -15.20 -0.82 -2.99
N GLY A 209 -14.49 -0.09 -3.86
CA GLY A 209 -14.19 1.32 -3.63
C GLY A 209 -13.09 1.56 -2.60
N ILE A 210 -12.28 0.55 -2.26
CA ILE A 210 -11.13 0.69 -1.37
C ILE A 210 -9.94 1.13 -2.21
N GLY A 211 -9.33 2.29 -1.87
CA GLY A 211 -8.08 2.71 -2.49
C GLY A 211 -6.92 1.82 -2.04
N VAL A 212 -6.03 1.44 -2.96
CA VAL A 212 -4.93 0.52 -2.66
C VAL A 212 -3.60 1.18 -2.99
N LEU A 213 -2.67 1.18 -2.04
CA LEU A 213 -1.27 1.54 -2.26
C LEU A 213 -0.41 0.28 -2.11
N ILE A 214 0.32 -0.06 -3.18
CA ILE A 214 1.18 -1.24 -3.23
C ILE A 214 2.63 -0.79 -3.33
N THR A 215 3.52 -1.34 -2.53
CA THR A 215 4.96 -1.30 -2.78
C THR A 215 5.47 -2.70 -3.04
N ASP A 216 6.25 -2.88 -4.11
CA ASP A 216 6.88 -4.18 -4.42
C ASP A 216 8.17 -3.96 -5.23
N HIS A 217 9.01 -4.98 -5.24
CA HIS A 217 10.20 -5.03 -6.11
C HIS A 217 9.95 -5.85 -7.39
N ASN A 218 8.85 -6.59 -7.46
CA ASN A 218 8.41 -7.29 -8.67
C ASN A 218 7.59 -6.34 -9.57
N VAL A 219 8.34 -5.58 -10.37
CA VAL A 219 7.76 -4.50 -11.19
C VAL A 219 6.69 -5.02 -12.15
N ARG A 220 6.95 -6.15 -12.85
CA ARG A 220 6.02 -6.70 -13.86
C ARG A 220 4.67 -7.05 -13.24
N GLU A 221 4.69 -7.83 -12.16
CA GLU A 221 3.45 -8.23 -11.48
C GLU A 221 2.68 -7.03 -10.93
N THR A 222 3.41 -6.00 -10.48
CA THR A 222 2.79 -4.79 -9.96
C THR A 222 2.14 -3.98 -11.09
N LEU A 223 2.84 -3.78 -12.22
CA LEU A 223 2.31 -3.01 -13.36
C LEU A 223 1.04 -3.63 -13.97
N ASP A 224 0.89 -4.96 -13.87
CA ASP A 224 -0.30 -5.67 -14.37
C ASP A 224 -1.59 -5.39 -13.56
N ILE A 225 -1.47 -4.81 -12.35
CA ILE A 225 -2.60 -4.67 -11.43
C ILE A 225 -2.85 -3.25 -10.94
N VAL A 226 -2.01 -2.28 -11.30
CA VAL A 226 -2.14 -0.90 -10.84
C VAL A 226 -2.74 -0.01 -11.92
N ASP A 227 -3.53 0.98 -11.50
CA ASP A 227 -4.07 2.01 -12.38
C ASP A 227 -3.05 3.13 -12.61
N LYS A 228 -2.24 3.40 -11.60
CA LYS A 228 -1.19 4.43 -11.62
C LYS A 228 0.09 3.95 -10.97
N THR A 229 1.18 4.60 -11.31
CA THR A 229 2.50 4.37 -10.73
C THR A 229 3.12 5.67 -10.23
N CYS A 230 3.84 5.58 -9.11
CA CYS A 230 4.72 6.61 -8.60
C CYS A 230 6.10 5.99 -8.38
N VAL A 231 7.11 6.44 -9.11
CA VAL A 231 8.48 5.95 -8.99
C VAL A 231 9.29 6.91 -8.15
N ILE A 232 9.85 6.40 -7.04
CA ILE A 232 10.78 7.17 -6.20
C ILE A 232 12.22 6.78 -6.56
N TYR A 233 13.05 7.79 -6.75
CA TYR A 233 14.49 7.64 -6.96
C TYR A 233 15.23 8.71 -6.16
N GLY A 234 16.26 8.30 -5.38
CA GLY A 234 17.04 9.25 -4.58
C GLY A 234 16.22 10.11 -3.61
N GLY A 235 15.08 9.62 -3.12
CA GLY A 235 14.21 10.35 -2.21
C GLY A 235 13.27 11.37 -2.86
N GLN A 236 13.18 11.40 -4.18
CA GLN A 236 12.30 12.29 -4.94
C GLN A 236 11.40 11.48 -5.89
N VAL A 237 10.28 12.07 -6.31
CA VAL A 237 9.43 11.46 -7.35
C VAL A 237 10.13 11.64 -8.69
N LEU A 238 10.53 10.51 -9.29
CA LEU A 238 11.12 10.47 -10.64
C LEU A 238 10.03 10.47 -11.71
N PHE A 239 8.92 9.75 -11.46
CA PHE A 239 7.80 9.62 -12.39
C PHE A 239 6.50 9.43 -11.61
N ALA A 240 5.42 10.00 -12.14
CA ALA A 240 4.06 9.72 -11.70
C ALA A 240 3.13 9.70 -12.91
N GLY A 241 2.39 8.61 -13.12
CA GLY A 241 1.53 8.45 -14.29
C GLY A 241 0.98 7.04 -14.44
N THR A 242 0.60 6.66 -15.66
CA THR A 242 0.10 5.32 -15.98
C THR A 242 1.25 4.31 -16.07
N PRO A 243 0.97 2.99 -15.93
CA PRO A 243 1.96 1.93 -16.14
C PRO A 243 2.67 2.01 -17.49
N GLU A 244 1.93 2.28 -18.56
CA GLU A 244 2.46 2.41 -19.92
C GLU A 244 3.42 3.60 -20.02
N GLY A 245 3.00 4.77 -19.51
CA GLY A 245 3.85 5.97 -19.49
C GLY A 245 5.13 5.77 -18.69
N MET A 246 5.08 4.98 -17.59
CA MET A 246 6.25 4.62 -16.81
C MET A 246 7.26 3.80 -17.61
N VAL A 247 6.79 2.82 -18.39
CA VAL A 247 7.67 1.95 -19.20
C VAL A 247 8.30 2.71 -20.38
N GLU A 248 7.63 3.74 -20.88
CA GLU A 248 8.11 4.58 -21.98
C GLU A 248 9.06 5.70 -21.53
N ASP A 249 9.04 6.08 -20.25
CA ASP A 249 9.84 7.19 -19.72
C ASP A 249 11.35 6.86 -19.77
N GLU A 250 12.13 7.72 -20.45
CA GLU A 250 13.57 7.51 -20.65
C GLU A 250 14.36 7.53 -19.33
N ASN A 251 13.99 8.39 -18.37
CA ASN A 251 14.67 8.47 -17.08
C ASN A 251 14.39 7.23 -16.22
N VAL A 252 13.13 6.76 -16.22
CA VAL A 252 12.74 5.54 -15.52
C VAL A 252 13.47 4.33 -16.10
N ARG A 253 13.57 4.22 -17.43
CA ARG A 253 14.32 3.15 -18.09
C ARG A 253 15.80 3.21 -17.73
N MET A 254 16.41 4.38 -17.82
CA MET A 254 17.85 4.55 -17.55
C MET A 254 18.20 4.30 -16.07
N LEU A 255 17.39 4.76 -15.12
CA LEU A 255 17.74 4.78 -13.69
C LEU A 255 17.15 3.61 -12.89
N TYR A 256 16.11 2.93 -13.41
CA TYR A 256 15.39 1.93 -12.65
C TYR A 256 15.10 0.62 -13.39
N LEU A 257 14.49 0.66 -14.58
CA LEU A 257 14.03 -0.56 -15.28
C LEU A 257 15.15 -1.26 -16.07
N GLY A 258 16.10 -0.50 -16.61
CA GLY A 258 17.03 -0.96 -17.63
C GLY A 258 16.45 -0.87 -19.05
N ASN A 259 17.36 -0.79 -20.04
CA ASN A 259 16.95 -0.57 -21.44
C ASN A 259 16.20 -1.75 -22.06
N ASP A 260 16.44 -2.97 -21.56
CA ASP A 260 15.86 -4.21 -22.10
C ASP A 260 14.52 -4.58 -21.44
N PHE A 261 13.98 -3.74 -20.54
CA PHE A 261 12.71 -4.00 -19.88
C PHE A 261 11.54 -3.90 -20.89
N SER A 262 10.70 -4.94 -20.89
CA SER A 262 9.40 -4.99 -21.61
C SER A 262 8.35 -5.62 -20.70
N LEU A 263 7.11 -5.19 -20.83
CA LEU A 263 5.93 -5.81 -20.22
C LEU A 263 5.64 -7.16 -20.84
#